data_ab847d92b15c331f5c076c4944d4c01c
#
_entry.id   ab847d92b15c331f5c076c4944d4c01c
#
_cell.length_a   1.000
_cell.length_b   1.000
_cell.length_c   1.000
_cell.angle_alpha   90.00
_cell.angle_beta   90.00
_cell.angle_gamma   90.00
#
_symmetry.space_group_name_H-M   'P 1'
#
loop_
_entity.id
_entity.type
_entity.pdbx_description
1 polymer ?
#
loop_
_entity_poly.entity_id
_entity_poly.type
_entity_poly.pdbx_seq_one_letter_code
_entity_poly.pdbx_strand_id
1 'polypeptide(L)'
;MGSTFTDNGGIEKIGLGEQAGSWGTTTNTNFDIIDRLINGVGAIALSGTTHTLTTSDGSLSDGMFKVLVLGGSPSGTNTITISPNNADKLYFVKNGTSQTATFTQGSGGNVNIVAGKGAIIFADGAGSGAAVTDLTALFTTSQAIDGVVIGGTTPAAG
;
A
#
# COMPACT_ATOMS: atom_id res chain seq x y z
N MET A 1 -18.49 11.39 -25.18
CA MET A 1 -17.39 11.82 -24.29
C MET A 1 -16.78 10.54 -23.77
N GLY A 2 -15.49 10.32 -23.96
CA GLY A 2 -14.78 9.07 -23.60
C GLY A 2 -14.84 8.75 -22.10
N SER A 3 -14.71 7.48 -21.75
CA SER A 3 -14.54 7.05 -20.36
C SER A 3 -13.34 7.76 -19.72
N THR A 4 -13.43 8.02 -18.42
CA THR A 4 -12.35 8.54 -17.58
C THR A 4 -12.16 7.63 -16.38
N PHE A 5 -11.09 7.83 -15.60
CA PHE A 5 -10.79 6.99 -14.43
C PHE A 5 -10.70 7.81 -13.15
N THR A 6 -10.83 7.15 -12.01
CA THR A 6 -10.57 7.78 -10.71
C THR A 6 -9.08 7.76 -10.43
N ASP A 7 -8.54 8.88 -9.90
CA ASP A 7 -7.10 9.09 -9.71
C ASP A 7 -6.46 8.04 -8.76
N ASN A 8 -7.13 7.72 -7.65
CA ASN A 8 -6.57 6.85 -6.61
C ASN A 8 -6.81 5.36 -6.83
N GLY A 9 -7.85 4.99 -7.55
CA GLY A 9 -8.27 3.59 -7.69
C GLY A 9 -8.25 3.04 -9.10
N GLY A 10 -8.11 3.89 -10.13
CA GLY A 10 -8.22 3.46 -11.52
C GLY A 10 -9.62 2.92 -11.89
N ILE A 11 -10.68 3.31 -11.15
CA ILE A 11 -12.06 2.89 -11.39
C ILE A 11 -12.58 3.63 -12.62
N GLU A 12 -13.10 2.89 -13.59
CA GLU A 12 -13.62 3.49 -14.81
C GLU A 12 -14.97 4.20 -14.58
N LYS A 13 -15.03 5.47 -14.97
CA LYS A 13 -16.26 6.25 -15.08
C LYS A 13 -16.71 6.20 -16.53
N ILE A 14 -17.67 5.30 -16.80
CA ILE A 14 -18.17 5.06 -18.16
C ILE A 14 -18.77 6.35 -18.74
N GLY A 15 -18.35 6.74 -19.92
CA GLY A 15 -18.89 7.89 -20.65
C GLY A 15 -20.36 7.66 -21.08
N LEU A 16 -21.15 8.74 -21.08
CA LEU A 16 -22.55 8.68 -21.48
C LEU A 16 -22.67 8.19 -22.93
N GLY A 17 -23.44 7.11 -23.13
CA GLY A 17 -23.68 6.50 -24.43
C GLY A 17 -22.56 5.57 -24.92
N GLU A 18 -21.54 5.33 -24.09
CA GLU A 18 -20.46 4.40 -24.39
C GLU A 18 -20.72 2.97 -23.91
N GLN A 19 -19.91 2.03 -24.37
CA GLN A 19 -19.88 0.63 -23.96
C GLN A 19 -21.22 -0.12 -24.14
N ALA A 20 -21.96 0.18 -25.20
CA ALA A 20 -23.16 -0.58 -25.56
C ALA A 20 -22.79 -2.07 -25.71
N GLY A 21 -23.39 -2.93 -24.86
CA GLY A 21 -23.13 -4.37 -24.82
C GLY A 21 -21.93 -4.81 -23.93
N SER A 22 -21.09 -3.90 -23.44
CA SER A 22 -19.94 -4.22 -22.57
C SER A 22 -19.96 -3.53 -21.20
N TRP A 23 -20.88 -2.59 -20.96
CA TRP A 23 -20.97 -1.84 -19.71
C TRP A 23 -21.06 -2.73 -18.46
N GLY A 24 -21.73 -3.90 -18.59
CA GLY A 24 -21.85 -4.85 -17.47
C GLY A 24 -20.48 -5.44 -17.09
N THR A 25 -19.63 -5.75 -18.07
CA THR A 25 -18.27 -6.23 -17.81
C THR A 25 -17.44 -5.16 -17.10
N THR A 26 -17.47 -3.91 -17.59
CA THR A 26 -16.78 -2.78 -16.96
C THR A 26 -17.27 -2.53 -15.54
N THR A 27 -18.58 -2.57 -15.32
CA THR A 27 -19.18 -2.41 -13.99
C THR A 27 -18.72 -3.51 -13.03
N ASN A 28 -18.70 -4.76 -13.46
CA ASN A 28 -18.23 -5.87 -12.64
C ASN A 28 -16.73 -5.73 -12.31
N THR A 29 -15.91 -5.36 -13.28
CA THR A 29 -14.48 -5.06 -13.03
C THR A 29 -14.31 -3.92 -12.03
N ASN A 30 -15.13 -2.87 -12.11
CA ASN A 30 -15.12 -1.79 -11.13
C ASN A 30 -15.47 -2.28 -9.72
N PHE A 31 -16.43 -3.19 -9.57
CA PHE A 31 -16.75 -3.79 -8.27
C PHE A 31 -15.58 -4.61 -7.72
N ASP A 32 -14.90 -5.39 -8.57
CA ASP A 32 -13.72 -6.15 -8.17
C ASP A 32 -12.58 -5.22 -7.73
N ILE A 33 -12.39 -4.08 -8.42
CA ILE A 33 -11.43 -3.05 -8.04
C ILE A 33 -11.80 -2.44 -6.68
N ILE A 34 -13.07 -2.08 -6.47
CA ILE A 34 -13.56 -1.50 -5.21
C ILE A 34 -13.36 -2.49 -4.05
N ASP A 35 -13.73 -3.76 -4.23
CA ASP A 35 -13.53 -4.80 -3.21
C ASP A 35 -12.05 -4.93 -2.84
N ARG A 36 -11.17 -4.98 -3.84
CA ARG A 36 -9.71 -5.03 -3.63
C ARG A 36 -9.17 -3.81 -2.88
N LEU A 37 -9.65 -2.61 -3.19
CA LEU A 37 -9.24 -1.36 -2.54
C LEU A 37 -9.70 -1.29 -1.08
N ILE A 38 -10.85 -1.88 -0.74
CA ILE A 38 -11.43 -1.81 0.61
C ILE A 38 -10.78 -2.85 1.53
N ASN A 39 -10.76 -4.12 1.12
CA ASN A 39 -10.37 -5.24 1.98
C ASN A 39 -9.35 -6.21 1.34
N GLY A 40 -8.88 -5.93 0.11
CA GLY A 40 -8.01 -6.85 -0.59
C GLY A 40 -6.66 -7.04 0.11
N VAL A 41 -6.25 -8.32 0.22
CA VAL A 41 -4.93 -8.72 0.72
C VAL A 41 -4.11 -9.26 -0.45
N GLY A 42 -2.99 -8.60 -0.76
CA GLY A 42 -2.07 -8.98 -1.82
C GLY A 42 -0.83 -9.69 -1.29
N ALA A 43 -0.57 -10.89 -1.78
CA ALA A 43 0.73 -11.54 -1.61
C ALA A 43 1.67 -11.05 -2.73
N ILE A 44 2.64 -10.21 -2.36
CA ILE A 44 3.59 -9.61 -3.31
C ILE A 44 4.90 -10.40 -3.27
N ALA A 45 5.18 -11.16 -4.33
CA ALA A 45 6.41 -11.94 -4.43
C ALA A 45 7.56 -11.07 -4.96
N LEU A 46 8.42 -10.61 -4.05
CA LEU A 46 9.58 -9.80 -4.39
C LEU A 46 10.73 -10.66 -4.90
N SER A 47 11.42 -10.13 -5.91
CA SER A 47 12.67 -10.69 -6.46
C SER A 47 13.62 -9.54 -6.82
N GLY A 48 14.91 -9.82 -6.93
CA GLY A 48 15.89 -8.76 -7.23
C GLY A 48 15.87 -7.64 -6.20
N THR A 49 16.02 -6.39 -6.65
CA THR A 49 16.14 -5.20 -5.79
C THR A 49 15.08 -4.14 -6.06
N THR A 50 14.15 -4.39 -6.99
CA THR A 50 13.08 -3.43 -7.34
C THR A 50 11.76 -4.13 -7.58
N HIS A 51 10.66 -3.43 -7.26
CA HIS A 51 9.29 -3.83 -7.59
C HIS A 51 8.45 -2.58 -7.82
N THR A 52 7.46 -2.65 -8.70
CA THR A 52 6.50 -1.56 -8.90
C THR A 52 5.11 -2.03 -8.50
N LEU A 53 4.53 -1.40 -7.49
CA LEU A 53 3.12 -1.54 -7.15
C LEU A 53 2.31 -0.64 -8.09
N THR A 54 1.62 -1.26 -9.03
CA THR A 54 0.89 -0.52 -10.06
C THR A 54 -0.60 -0.43 -9.73
N THR A 55 -1.19 0.76 -9.86
CA THR A 55 -2.64 0.95 -9.94
C THR A 55 -2.97 1.24 -11.39
N SER A 56 -3.55 0.25 -12.08
CA SER A 56 -3.89 0.33 -13.50
C SER A 56 -5.31 0.83 -13.69
N ASP A 57 -5.52 1.69 -14.68
CA ASP A 57 -6.85 2.15 -15.06
C ASP A 57 -7.70 1.02 -15.61
N GLY A 58 -8.91 0.84 -15.07
CA GLY A 58 -9.90 -0.11 -15.55
C GLY A 58 -9.52 -1.59 -15.45
N SER A 59 -8.46 -1.95 -14.72
CA SER A 59 -8.04 -3.34 -14.58
C SER A 59 -7.39 -3.62 -13.24
N LEU A 60 -7.58 -4.85 -12.73
CA LEU A 60 -7.04 -5.29 -11.45
C LEU A 60 -5.50 -5.31 -11.48
N SER A 61 -4.89 -4.72 -10.46
CA SER A 61 -3.43 -4.65 -10.29
C SER A 61 -3.01 -4.72 -8.83
N ASP A 62 -1.71 -4.91 -8.58
CA ASP A 62 -1.16 -5.18 -7.25
C ASP A 62 -1.15 -3.95 -6.32
N GLY A 63 -1.03 -2.75 -6.88
CA GLY A 63 -1.11 -1.49 -6.13
C GLY A 63 -2.52 -1.14 -5.62
N MET A 64 -3.53 -1.95 -5.92
CA MET A 64 -4.91 -1.77 -5.44
C MET A 64 -5.20 -2.48 -4.12
N PHE A 65 -4.35 -3.38 -3.65
CA PHE A 65 -4.59 -4.07 -2.39
C PHE A 65 -4.47 -3.13 -1.19
N LYS A 66 -5.35 -3.31 -0.20
CA LYS A 66 -5.29 -2.57 1.06
C LYS A 66 -4.18 -3.10 1.98
N VAL A 67 -4.01 -4.41 2.01
CA VAL A 67 -3.00 -5.09 2.82
C VAL A 67 -1.98 -5.73 1.89
N LEU A 68 -0.70 -5.46 2.10
CA LEU A 68 0.41 -6.00 1.34
C LEU A 68 1.20 -6.98 2.21
N VAL A 69 1.24 -8.24 1.82
CA VAL A 69 2.08 -9.26 2.44
C VAL A 69 3.26 -9.53 1.51
N LEU A 70 4.40 -8.92 1.83
CA LEU A 70 5.61 -9.08 1.03
C LEU A 70 6.24 -10.44 1.35
N GLY A 71 6.55 -11.19 0.30
CA GLY A 71 7.21 -12.49 0.34
C GLY A 71 8.24 -12.61 -0.78
N GLY A 72 8.67 -13.83 -1.07
CA GLY A 72 9.69 -14.10 -2.09
C GLY A 72 11.12 -14.00 -1.57
N SER A 73 12.08 -13.92 -2.47
CA SER A 73 13.52 -13.96 -2.16
C SER A 73 14.25 -12.79 -2.85
N PRO A 74 14.07 -11.54 -2.37
CA PRO A 74 14.81 -10.42 -2.92
C PRO A 74 16.31 -10.58 -2.66
N SER A 75 17.15 -10.16 -3.63
CA SER A 75 18.60 -10.32 -3.57
C SER A 75 19.30 -9.27 -2.69
N GLY A 76 18.58 -8.30 -2.18
CA GLY A 76 19.04 -7.21 -1.32
C GLY A 76 17.86 -6.33 -0.93
N THR A 77 18.11 -5.15 -0.37
CA THR A 77 17.07 -4.15 -0.14
C THR A 77 16.26 -3.97 -1.41
N ASN A 78 14.93 -4.12 -1.31
CA ASN A 78 14.03 -4.01 -2.45
C ASN A 78 13.33 -2.65 -2.42
N THR A 79 13.54 -1.85 -3.47
CA THR A 79 12.83 -0.58 -3.65
C THR A 79 11.48 -0.83 -4.31
N ILE A 80 10.41 -0.55 -3.59
CA ILE A 80 9.02 -0.71 -4.03
C ILE A 80 8.48 0.66 -4.43
N THR A 81 8.30 0.87 -5.73
CA THR A 81 7.75 2.13 -6.26
C THR A 81 6.24 2.05 -6.38
N ILE A 82 5.53 2.97 -5.73
CA ILE A 82 4.08 3.13 -5.85
C ILE A 82 3.77 3.93 -7.11
N SER A 83 2.99 3.37 -8.02
CA SER A 83 2.64 3.96 -9.32
C SER A 83 1.12 3.89 -9.56
N PRO A 84 0.52 4.97 -10.13
CA PRO A 84 1.13 6.24 -10.51
C PRO A 84 1.49 7.12 -9.30
N ASN A 85 2.36 8.10 -9.49
CA ASN A 85 2.83 8.96 -8.40
C ASN A 85 1.85 10.09 -8.01
N ASN A 86 0.72 10.19 -8.70
CA ASN A 86 -0.38 11.13 -8.40
C ASN A 86 -1.57 10.45 -7.70
N ALA A 87 -1.45 9.19 -7.28
CA ALA A 87 -2.48 8.47 -6.56
C ALA A 87 -2.19 8.43 -5.05
N ASP A 88 -3.13 8.93 -4.24
CA ASP A 88 -3.07 8.78 -2.78
C ASP A 88 -3.28 7.31 -2.40
N LYS A 89 -2.43 6.77 -1.52
CA LYS A 89 -2.51 5.38 -1.07
C LYS A 89 -2.32 5.24 0.43
N LEU A 90 -3.11 4.36 1.02
CA LEU A 90 -2.92 3.90 2.40
C LEU A 90 -2.76 2.37 2.38
N TYR A 91 -1.62 1.89 2.84
CA TYR A 91 -1.32 0.47 2.91
C TYR A 91 -1.02 -0.01 4.32
N PHE A 92 -1.52 -1.21 4.65
CA PHE A 92 -1.05 -2.00 5.77
C PHE A 92 -0.03 -3.00 5.23
N VAL A 93 1.22 -2.89 5.62
CA VAL A 93 2.30 -3.69 5.06
C VAL A 93 2.87 -4.65 6.09
N LYS A 94 3.06 -5.92 5.68
CA LYS A 94 3.85 -6.91 6.41
C LYS A 94 5.03 -7.34 5.54
N ASN A 95 6.25 -7.06 5.97
CA ASN A 95 7.45 -7.54 5.29
C ASN A 95 7.83 -8.94 5.81
N GLY A 96 7.45 -9.99 5.09
CA GLY A 96 7.80 -11.37 5.39
C GLY A 96 9.11 -11.84 4.73
N THR A 97 9.83 -10.95 4.04
CA THR A 97 11.12 -11.28 3.40
C THR A 97 12.29 -11.17 4.38
N SER A 98 13.46 -11.63 3.97
CA SER A 98 14.71 -11.50 4.72
C SER A 98 15.45 -10.17 4.50
N GLN A 99 14.89 -9.28 3.65
CA GLN A 99 15.52 -8.02 3.26
C GLN A 99 14.66 -6.82 3.66
N THR A 100 15.24 -5.63 3.70
CA THR A 100 14.50 -4.39 3.87
C THR A 100 13.68 -4.08 2.61
N ALA A 101 12.44 -3.65 2.80
CA ALA A 101 11.59 -3.09 1.75
C ALA A 101 11.51 -1.58 1.90
N THR A 102 11.94 -0.83 0.89
CA THR A 102 11.91 0.64 0.85
C THR A 102 10.76 1.09 -0.05
N PHE A 103 9.74 1.71 0.52
CA PHE A 103 8.61 2.26 -0.23
C PHE A 103 8.88 3.69 -0.66
N THR A 104 8.66 3.98 -1.94
CA THR A 104 8.82 5.30 -2.56
C THR A 104 7.68 5.57 -3.53
N GLN A 105 7.38 6.85 -3.80
CA GLN A 105 6.38 7.23 -4.81
C GLN A 105 6.91 8.31 -5.77
N GLY A 106 7.81 9.16 -5.31
CA GLY A 106 8.43 10.25 -6.08
C GLY A 106 9.79 10.61 -5.50
N SER A 107 10.14 11.88 -5.56
CA SER A 107 11.40 12.39 -4.98
C SER A 107 11.30 12.78 -3.51
N GLY A 108 10.12 12.65 -2.89
CA GLY A 108 9.89 12.94 -1.48
C GLY A 108 10.41 11.86 -0.53
N GLY A 109 9.94 11.89 0.71
CA GLY A 109 10.33 10.93 1.75
C GLY A 109 9.98 9.48 1.40
N ASN A 110 10.78 8.57 1.91
CA ASN A 110 10.62 7.12 1.74
C ASN A 110 10.44 6.43 3.10
N VAL A 111 9.83 5.23 3.10
CA VAL A 111 9.67 4.41 4.29
C VAL A 111 10.42 3.09 4.14
N ASN A 112 11.25 2.76 5.13
CA ASN A 112 11.98 1.51 5.20
C ASN A 112 11.30 0.55 6.18
N ILE A 113 10.86 -0.60 5.70
CA ILE A 113 10.28 -1.66 6.52
C ILE A 113 11.29 -2.82 6.56
N VAL A 114 11.95 -2.99 7.71
CA VAL A 114 12.96 -4.04 7.88
C VAL A 114 12.33 -5.43 7.86
N ALA A 115 13.15 -6.45 7.61
CA ALA A 115 12.76 -7.86 7.59
C ALA A 115 11.92 -8.25 8.82
N GLY A 116 10.80 -8.94 8.59
CA GLY A 116 9.91 -9.45 9.64
C GLY A 116 9.04 -8.39 10.34
N LYS A 117 9.10 -7.11 9.94
CA LYS A 117 8.29 -6.02 10.52
C LYS A 117 7.12 -5.64 9.63
N GLY A 118 6.24 -4.81 10.16
CA GLY A 118 5.13 -4.22 9.44
C GLY A 118 5.04 -2.72 9.69
N ALA A 119 4.31 -2.03 8.84
CA ALA A 119 4.02 -0.61 8.98
C ALA A 119 2.66 -0.26 8.36
N ILE A 120 2.08 0.84 8.79
CA ILE A 120 0.98 1.52 8.12
C ILE A 120 1.59 2.71 7.40
N ILE A 121 1.52 2.73 6.08
CA ILE A 121 2.16 3.76 5.26
C ILE A 121 1.14 4.54 4.45
N PHE A 122 1.39 5.83 4.30
CA PHE A 122 0.63 6.75 3.46
C PHE A 122 1.52 7.32 2.36
N ALA A 123 1.06 7.22 1.12
CA ALA A 123 1.66 7.86 -0.04
C ALA A 123 0.74 9.01 -0.50
N ASP A 124 1.27 10.21 -0.64
CA ASP A 124 0.51 11.46 -0.74
C ASP A 124 0.12 11.88 -2.16
N GLY A 125 0.52 11.11 -3.18
CA GLY A 125 0.13 11.38 -4.56
C GLY A 125 0.56 12.75 -5.11
N ALA A 126 1.58 13.40 -4.54
CA ALA A 126 1.99 14.75 -4.90
C ALA A 126 2.79 14.84 -6.23
N GLY A 127 2.66 13.85 -7.12
CA GLY A 127 3.34 13.81 -8.42
C GLY A 127 4.84 13.57 -8.28
N SER A 128 5.65 14.36 -8.97
CA SER A 128 7.12 14.19 -8.94
C SER A 128 7.73 14.37 -7.55
N GLY A 129 7.09 15.13 -6.68
CA GLY A 129 7.49 15.35 -5.29
C GLY A 129 6.85 14.40 -4.28
N ALA A 130 6.07 13.42 -4.74
CA ALA A 130 5.31 12.52 -3.88
C ALA A 130 6.20 11.83 -2.84
N ALA A 131 5.67 11.72 -1.62
CA ALA A 131 6.33 11.14 -0.47
C ALA A 131 5.55 9.96 0.09
N VAL A 132 6.27 9.05 0.74
CA VAL A 132 5.68 8.00 1.57
C VAL A 132 6.01 8.29 3.03
N THR A 133 5.01 8.22 3.89
CA THR A 133 5.10 8.51 5.33
C THR A 133 4.68 7.30 6.15
N ASP A 134 5.43 6.99 7.19
CA ASP A 134 5.06 5.95 8.17
C ASP A 134 4.08 6.54 9.20
N LEU A 135 2.87 5.99 9.24
CA LEU A 135 1.82 6.36 10.20
C LEU A 135 1.74 5.41 11.40
N THR A 136 2.60 4.39 11.49
CA THR A 136 2.53 3.35 12.53
C THR A 136 2.58 3.96 13.92
N ALA A 137 3.39 5.01 14.12
CA ALA A 137 3.52 5.70 15.40
C ALA A 137 2.21 6.35 15.88
N LEU A 138 1.28 6.72 15.00
CA LEU A 138 -0.02 7.26 15.39
C LEU A 138 -0.90 6.22 16.11
N PHE A 139 -0.63 4.93 15.90
CA PHE A 139 -1.39 3.82 16.48
C PHE A 139 -0.63 3.10 17.59
N THR A 140 0.67 3.35 17.71
CA THR A 140 1.56 2.69 18.68
C THR A 140 2.14 3.66 19.70
N THR A 141 1.57 4.86 19.86
CA THR A 141 2.00 5.76 20.92
C THR A 141 1.90 4.99 22.24
N SER A 142 3.05 4.58 22.75
CA SER A 142 3.19 4.19 24.15
C SER A 142 2.81 5.42 24.97
N GLN A 143 1.54 5.51 25.36
CA GLN A 143 1.23 6.28 26.55
C GLN A 143 2.05 5.60 27.65
N ALA A 144 3.13 6.23 28.08
CA ALA A 144 3.77 5.84 29.30
C ALA A 144 2.68 5.90 30.37
N ILE A 145 2.17 4.74 30.78
CA ILE A 145 1.32 4.65 31.95
C ILE A 145 2.29 4.84 33.11
N ASP A 146 2.40 6.10 33.55
CA ASP A 146 3.33 6.49 34.58
C ASP A 146 3.07 5.63 35.84
N GLY A 147 4.09 4.88 36.28
CA GLY A 147 4.04 4.07 37.50
C GLY A 147 3.45 2.65 37.34
N VAL A 148 3.06 2.19 36.15
CA VAL A 148 2.59 0.81 35.96
C VAL A 148 3.60 -0.01 35.20
N VAL A 149 4.22 -0.98 35.82
CA VAL A 149 5.05 -2.01 35.18
C VAL A 149 4.12 -3.04 34.55
N ILE A 150 3.83 -2.89 33.25
CA ILE A 150 3.07 -3.89 32.49
C ILE A 150 4.06 -4.94 31.98
N GLY A 151 4.00 -6.15 32.53
CA GLY A 151 4.75 -7.30 32.04
C GLY A 151 6.22 -7.41 32.46
N GLY A 152 6.62 -6.74 33.53
CA GLY A 152 7.91 -6.98 34.16
C GLY A 152 7.92 -8.34 34.87
N THR A 153 8.84 -9.23 34.49
CA THR A 153 9.04 -10.53 35.15
C THR A 153 9.83 -10.41 36.46
N THR A 154 10.26 -9.22 36.86
CA THR A 154 10.99 -8.97 38.10
C THR A 154 10.16 -8.06 38.97
N PRO A 155 9.69 -8.51 40.15
CA PRO A 155 9.12 -7.60 41.16
C PRO A 155 10.18 -6.58 41.56
N ALA A 156 9.78 -5.29 41.69
CA ALA A 156 10.63 -4.29 42.29
C ALA A 156 10.98 -4.77 43.72
N ALA A 157 12.27 -4.83 44.02
CA ALA A 157 12.70 -5.06 45.39
C ALA A 157 12.16 -3.94 46.27
N GLY A 158 11.40 -4.31 47.30
CA GLY A 158 10.87 -3.40 48.30
C GLY A 158 11.96 -2.78 49.18
#